data_27415725310bda052df56994b4c3f4bb
#
_entry.id   27415725310bda052df56994b4c3f4bb
#
_cell.length_a   1.000
_cell.length_b   1.000
_cell.length_c   1.000
_cell.angle_alpha   90.00
_cell.angle_beta   90.00
_cell.angle_gamma   90.00
#
_symmetry.space_group_name_H-M   'P 1'
#
loop_
_entity.id
_entity.type
_entity.pdbx_description
1 polymer ?
#
loop_
_entity_poly.entity_id
_entity_poly.type
_entity_poly.pdbx_seq_one_letter_code
_entity_poly.pdbx_strand_id
1 'polypeptide(L)'
;MFPYVTLAKDKSWQPGPYDGVELLVLHKNETTGGVTILRKFREGLTVPAHIHPLANEYAYVLSGEWEESGAVYTTGAFFFAPKGVKHGPHHAKTEVISLTVFDGPLTVQ
;
A
#
# COMPACT_ATOMS: atom_id res chain seq x y z
N MET A 1 -15.31 22.14 -8.43
CA MET A 1 -14.28 21.49 -9.28
C MET A 1 -13.04 21.20 -8.45
N PHE A 2 -12.47 20.00 -8.62
CA PHE A 2 -11.19 19.66 -7.99
C PHE A 2 -10.04 20.12 -8.90
N PRO A 3 -9.03 20.83 -8.36
CA PRO A 3 -7.87 21.26 -9.14
C PRO A 3 -7.05 20.12 -9.73
N TYR A 4 -7.11 18.93 -9.12
CA TYR A 4 -6.41 17.74 -9.58
C TYR A 4 -7.41 16.58 -9.68
N VAL A 5 -7.43 15.93 -10.83
CA VAL A 5 -8.23 14.74 -11.08
C VAL A 5 -7.38 13.73 -11.85
N THR A 6 -7.40 12.48 -11.43
CA THR A 6 -6.77 11.40 -12.18
C THR A 6 -7.69 10.17 -12.17
N LEU A 7 -7.59 9.36 -13.21
CA LEU A 7 -8.33 8.12 -13.34
C LEU A 7 -7.34 6.96 -13.34
N ALA A 8 -7.53 6.01 -12.43
CA ALA A 8 -6.66 4.84 -12.33
C ALA A 8 -6.58 4.08 -13.67
N LYS A 9 -7.70 4.00 -14.41
CA LYS A 9 -7.74 3.29 -15.70
C LYS A 9 -6.80 3.88 -16.75
N ASP A 10 -6.40 5.15 -16.60
CA ASP A 10 -5.51 5.84 -17.52
C ASP A 10 -4.04 5.79 -17.08
N LYS A 11 -3.77 5.09 -16.00
CA LYS A 11 -2.44 4.94 -15.42
C LYS A 11 -1.93 3.52 -15.59
N SER A 12 -0.62 3.34 -15.51
CA SER A 12 0.02 2.04 -15.60
C SER A 12 0.51 1.57 -14.24
N TRP A 13 0.38 0.28 -13.98
CA TRP A 13 0.97 -0.36 -12.81
C TRP A 13 2.49 -0.41 -12.98
N GLN A 14 3.21 -0.13 -11.91
CA GLN A 14 4.66 -0.15 -11.86
C GLN A 14 5.14 -1.16 -10.81
N PRO A 15 6.35 -1.72 -10.96
CA PRO A 15 6.90 -2.61 -9.93
C PRO A 15 6.97 -1.90 -8.57
N GLY A 16 6.59 -2.64 -7.54
CA GLY A 16 6.70 -2.17 -6.16
C GLY A 16 8.03 -2.57 -5.53
N PRO A 17 8.17 -2.35 -4.20
CA PRO A 17 9.43 -2.64 -3.49
C PRO A 17 9.72 -4.13 -3.34
N TYR A 18 8.73 -5.00 -3.59
CA TYR A 18 8.90 -6.45 -3.54
C TYR A 18 8.38 -7.07 -4.84
N ASP A 19 8.96 -8.21 -5.23
CA ASP A 19 8.38 -9.00 -6.31
C ASP A 19 6.96 -9.43 -5.91
N GLY A 20 6.02 -9.28 -6.84
CA GLY A 20 4.61 -9.58 -6.59
C GLY A 20 3.79 -8.40 -6.05
N VAL A 21 4.41 -7.25 -5.82
CA VAL A 21 3.72 -6.02 -5.46
C VAL A 21 3.85 -5.02 -6.61
N GLU A 22 2.72 -4.48 -7.04
CA GLU A 22 2.68 -3.43 -8.04
C GLU A 22 2.04 -2.17 -7.46
N LEU A 23 2.48 -1.02 -7.94
CA LEU A 23 2.00 0.28 -7.51
C LEU A 23 1.40 1.04 -8.69
N LEU A 24 0.31 1.76 -8.42
CA LEU A 24 -0.26 2.71 -9.35
C LEU A 24 -0.35 4.05 -8.62
N VAL A 25 0.43 5.03 -9.05
CA VAL A 25 0.52 6.31 -8.37
C VAL A 25 -0.67 7.19 -8.76
N LEU A 26 -1.48 7.55 -7.77
CA LEU A 26 -2.61 8.46 -7.96
C LEU A 26 -2.20 9.91 -7.77
N HIS A 27 -1.35 10.18 -6.78
CA HIS A 27 -0.88 11.53 -6.49
C HIS A 27 0.47 11.47 -5.77
N LYS A 28 1.34 12.40 -6.09
CA LYS A 28 2.63 12.56 -5.42
C LYS A 28 2.70 13.96 -4.82
N ASN A 29 3.03 14.03 -3.54
CA ASN A 29 3.24 15.31 -2.86
C ASN A 29 4.69 15.71 -3.01
N GLU A 30 4.97 16.70 -3.84
CA GLU A 30 6.34 17.13 -4.14
C GLU A 30 7.00 17.80 -2.94
N THR A 31 6.24 18.33 -2.00
CA THR A 31 6.77 18.99 -0.81
C THR A 31 7.24 18.00 0.23
N THR A 32 6.44 16.93 0.49
CA THR A 32 6.74 15.96 1.55
C THR A 32 7.40 14.69 1.02
N GLY A 33 7.31 14.45 -0.29
CA GLY A 33 7.69 13.17 -0.88
C GLY A 33 6.65 12.08 -0.69
N GLY A 34 5.53 12.38 -0.05
CA GLY A 34 4.46 11.44 0.18
C GLY A 34 3.74 11.04 -1.11
N VAL A 35 3.10 9.88 -1.08
CA VAL A 35 2.39 9.35 -2.24
C VAL A 35 1.05 8.76 -1.82
N THR A 36 0.07 8.91 -2.70
CA THR A 36 -1.21 8.21 -2.63
C THR A 36 -1.23 7.21 -3.79
N ILE A 37 -1.35 5.94 -3.46
CA ILE A 37 -1.18 4.86 -4.43
C ILE A 37 -2.27 3.81 -4.28
N LEU A 38 -2.52 3.09 -5.37
CA LEU A 38 -3.10 1.76 -5.28
C LEU A 38 -1.95 0.76 -5.24
N ARG A 39 -2.06 -0.23 -4.37
CA ARG A 39 -1.12 -1.36 -4.31
C ARG A 39 -1.85 -2.64 -4.67
N LYS A 40 -1.21 -3.45 -5.50
CA LYS A 40 -1.71 -4.76 -5.86
C LYS A 40 -0.72 -5.80 -5.35
N PHE A 41 -1.22 -6.73 -4.55
CA PHE A 41 -0.43 -7.83 -4.00
C PHE A 41 -0.86 -9.12 -4.69
N ARG A 42 0.10 -9.83 -5.28
CA ARG A 42 -0.18 -11.11 -5.96
C ARG A 42 -0.71 -12.14 -4.97
N GLU A 43 -1.68 -12.94 -5.39
CA GLU A 43 -2.18 -14.06 -4.59
C GLU A 43 -1.02 -14.94 -4.13
N GLY A 44 -1.03 -15.30 -2.85
CA GLY A 44 -0.02 -16.14 -2.24
C GLY A 44 1.24 -15.42 -1.78
N LEU A 45 1.36 -14.12 -2.07
CA LEU A 45 2.52 -13.34 -1.66
C LEU A 45 2.56 -13.16 -0.16
N THR A 46 3.73 -13.36 0.45
CA THR A 46 4.00 -12.94 1.81
C THR A 46 5.00 -11.79 1.78
N VAL A 47 4.58 -10.65 2.32
CA VAL A 47 5.45 -9.49 2.52
C VAL A 47 6.11 -9.64 3.87
N PRO A 48 7.46 -9.66 3.96
CA PRO A 48 8.13 -9.81 5.25
C PRO A 48 7.89 -8.61 6.16
N ALA A 49 8.06 -8.82 7.45
CA ALA A 49 8.00 -7.73 8.41
C ALA A 49 9.08 -6.67 8.06
N HIS A 50 8.70 -5.41 8.14
CA HIS A 50 9.56 -4.31 7.70
C HIS A 50 9.17 -3.01 8.40
N ILE A 51 9.97 -1.97 8.18
CA ILE A 51 9.64 -0.61 8.63
C ILE A 51 9.67 0.35 7.44
N HIS A 52 8.90 1.43 7.57
CA HIS A 52 9.01 2.60 6.70
C HIS A 52 9.64 3.72 7.53
N PRO A 53 10.94 4.00 7.33
CA PRO A 53 11.64 4.95 8.20
C PRO A 53 11.25 6.41 7.99
N LEU A 54 10.66 6.75 6.84
CA LEU A 54 10.43 8.14 6.45
C LEU A 54 8.95 8.51 6.33
N ALA A 55 8.03 7.58 6.60
CA ALA A 55 6.60 7.83 6.39
C ALA A 55 5.73 7.03 7.34
N ASN A 56 4.60 7.61 7.73
CA ASN A 56 3.47 6.84 8.26
C ASN A 56 2.71 6.22 7.09
N GLU A 57 2.16 5.05 7.30
CA GLU A 57 1.35 4.35 6.29
C GLU A 57 -0.10 4.28 6.73
N TYR A 58 -1.01 4.63 5.82
CA TYR A 58 -2.45 4.51 5.99
C TYR A 58 -2.95 3.65 4.83
N ALA A 59 -3.52 2.48 5.12
CA ALA A 59 -3.95 1.55 4.08
C ALA A 59 -5.41 1.14 4.25
N TYR A 60 -6.15 1.11 3.16
CA TYR A 60 -7.54 0.71 3.13
C TYR A 60 -7.71 -0.40 2.09
N VAL A 61 -8.22 -1.55 2.50
CA VAL A 61 -8.41 -2.69 1.59
C VAL A 61 -9.63 -2.45 0.72
N LEU A 62 -9.42 -2.42 -0.59
CA LEU A 62 -10.48 -2.28 -1.58
C LEU A 62 -11.04 -3.64 -2.00
N SER A 63 -10.17 -4.66 -2.12
CA SER A 63 -10.59 -6.00 -2.53
C SER A 63 -9.58 -7.05 -2.07
N GLY A 64 -10.05 -8.28 -1.94
CA GLY A 64 -9.22 -9.43 -1.60
C GLY A 64 -9.22 -9.77 -0.13
N GLU A 65 -8.41 -10.78 0.22
CA GLU A 65 -8.28 -11.31 1.59
C GLU A 65 -6.84 -11.16 2.05
N TRP A 66 -6.66 -10.37 3.09
CA TRP A 66 -5.39 -10.01 3.69
C TRP A 66 -5.25 -10.67 5.04
N GLU A 67 -4.19 -11.45 5.24
CA GLU A 67 -3.97 -12.14 6.50
C GLU A 67 -2.83 -11.50 7.28
N GLU A 68 -3.09 -11.25 8.57
CA GLU A 68 -2.14 -10.67 9.48
C GLU A 68 -2.39 -11.19 10.88
N SER A 69 -1.33 -11.65 11.56
CA SER A 69 -1.40 -12.10 12.96
C SER A 69 -2.53 -13.12 13.20
N GLY A 70 -2.74 -14.02 12.23
CA GLY A 70 -3.75 -15.08 12.33
C GLY A 70 -5.18 -14.64 12.03
N ALA A 71 -5.40 -13.37 11.68
CA ALA A 71 -6.72 -12.86 11.30
C ALA A 71 -6.76 -12.54 9.81
N VAL A 72 -7.92 -12.73 9.19
CA VAL A 72 -8.17 -12.42 7.78
C VAL A 72 -9.01 -11.14 7.71
N TYR A 73 -8.54 -10.19 6.91
CA TYR A 73 -9.21 -8.90 6.70
C TYR A 73 -9.63 -8.80 5.23
N THR A 74 -10.79 -8.24 5.00
CA THR A 74 -11.37 -8.08 3.65
C THR A 74 -11.65 -6.60 3.36
N THR A 75 -12.41 -6.34 2.30
CA THR A 75 -12.80 -4.99 1.90
C THR A 75 -13.31 -4.17 3.08
N GLY A 76 -12.79 -2.97 3.22
CA GLY A 76 -13.16 -2.05 4.30
C GLY A 76 -12.21 -2.07 5.49
N ALA A 77 -11.23 -2.98 5.53
CA ALA A 77 -10.25 -2.98 6.61
C ALA A 77 -9.30 -1.79 6.44
N PHE A 78 -9.00 -1.13 7.55
CA PHE A 78 -8.06 -0.01 7.60
C PHE A 78 -6.87 -0.38 8.48
N PHE A 79 -5.67 -0.11 7.98
CA PHE A 79 -4.43 -0.34 8.71
C PHE A 79 -3.63 0.95 8.83
N PHE A 80 -3.02 1.14 9.98
CA PHE A 80 -2.11 2.25 10.22
C PHE A 80 -0.78 1.71 10.76
N ALA A 81 0.32 2.11 10.12
CA ALA A 81 1.66 1.78 10.59
C ALA A 81 2.43 3.08 10.83
N PRO A 82 2.79 3.39 12.10
CA PRO A 82 3.59 4.58 12.38
C PRO A 82 4.97 4.49 11.76
N LYS A 83 5.50 5.65 11.40
CA LYS A 83 6.87 5.78 10.90
C LYS A 83 7.86 5.12 11.86
N GLY A 84 8.78 4.31 11.31
CA GLY A 84 9.83 3.66 12.08
C GLY A 84 9.40 2.46 12.90
N VAL A 85 8.12 2.12 12.91
CA VAL A 85 7.61 0.97 13.66
C VAL A 85 7.50 -0.25 12.74
N LYS A 86 8.08 -1.36 13.17
CA LYS A 86 8.05 -2.61 12.42
C LYS A 86 6.64 -3.17 12.35
N HIS A 87 6.21 -3.58 11.17
CA HIS A 87 4.91 -4.21 10.95
C HIS A 87 5.02 -5.35 9.94
N GLY A 88 4.06 -6.25 9.98
CA GLY A 88 4.05 -7.50 9.20
C GLY A 88 4.56 -8.69 10.02
N PRO A 89 4.75 -9.86 9.39
CA PRO A 89 4.55 -10.11 7.97
C PRO A 89 3.08 -10.05 7.56
N HIS A 90 2.85 -9.84 6.25
CA HIS A 90 1.52 -9.78 5.66
C HIS A 90 1.39 -10.87 4.61
N HIS A 91 0.22 -11.49 4.50
CA HIS A 91 -0.02 -12.55 3.51
C HIS A 91 -1.27 -12.25 2.69
N ALA A 92 -1.13 -12.20 1.36
CA ALA A 92 -2.24 -12.06 0.46
C ALA A 92 -2.82 -13.44 0.14
N LYS A 93 -3.92 -13.81 0.76
CA LYS A 93 -4.57 -15.10 0.51
C LYS A 93 -5.16 -15.16 -0.88
N THR A 94 -5.66 -14.04 -1.37
CA THR A 94 -6.07 -13.82 -2.75
C THR A 94 -5.29 -12.62 -3.26
N GLU A 95 -5.47 -12.22 -4.51
CA GLU A 95 -4.99 -10.92 -4.94
C GLU A 95 -5.65 -9.85 -4.08
N VAL A 96 -4.86 -8.91 -3.58
CA VAL A 96 -5.36 -7.80 -2.75
C VAL A 96 -5.04 -6.48 -3.44
N ILE A 97 -6.04 -5.59 -3.47
CA ILE A 97 -5.84 -4.21 -3.89
C ILE A 97 -6.15 -3.30 -2.72
N SER A 98 -5.22 -2.41 -2.39
CA SER A 98 -5.39 -1.43 -1.33
C SER A 98 -5.19 -0.02 -1.85
N LEU A 99 -5.94 0.94 -1.27
CA LEU A 99 -5.65 2.35 -1.39
C LEU A 99 -4.74 2.71 -0.22
N THR A 100 -3.57 3.26 -0.50
CA THR A 100 -2.57 3.51 0.54
C THR A 100 -2.01 4.92 0.40
N VAL A 101 -1.82 5.57 1.54
CA VAL A 101 -1.16 6.87 1.64
C VAL A 101 0.10 6.71 2.49
N PHE A 102 1.23 7.16 1.96
CA PHE A 102 2.45 7.40 2.71
C PHE A 102 2.63 8.91 2.81
N ASP A 103 2.78 9.44 4.01
CA ASP A 103 2.88 10.89 4.22
C ASP A 103 4.30 11.44 4.07
N GLY A 104 5.23 10.61 3.68
CA GLY A 104 6.60 10.91 3.33
C GLY A 104 7.11 9.94 2.28
N PRO A 105 8.41 9.97 1.94
CA PRO A 105 8.96 9.06 0.93
C PRO A 105 8.74 7.59 1.28
N LEU A 106 8.30 6.81 0.29
CA LEU A 106 8.14 5.37 0.45
C LEU A 106 9.51 4.70 0.35
N THR A 107 10.01 4.28 1.50
CA THR A 107 11.23 3.49 1.62
C THR A 107 10.97 2.31 2.54
N VAL A 108 11.77 1.25 2.42
CA VAL A 108 11.59 0.01 3.17
C VAL A 108 12.90 -0.41 3.80
N GLN A 109 12.84 -0.80 5.06
CA GLN A 109 13.96 -1.42 5.78
C GLN A 109 13.53 -2.69 6.49
#